data_4b5cb67e8a2e83939e536eb30054980a
#
_entry.id   4b5cb67e8a2e83939e536eb30054980a
#
_cell.length_a   1.000
_cell.length_b   1.000
_cell.length_c   1.000
_cell.angle_alpha   90.00
_cell.angle_beta   90.00
_cell.angle_gamma   90.00
#
_symmetry.space_group_name_H-M   'P 1'
#
loop_
_entity.id
_entity.type
_entity.pdbx_description
1 polymer ?
#
loop_
_entity_poly.entity_id
_entity_poly.type
_entity_poly.pdbx_seq_one_letter_code
_entity_poly.pdbx_strand_id
1 'polypeptide(L)'
;MGEAIRIEDDGAVRHLVLCRPDEFNTITVTLRDELGAALEAADADRGVKVVLVRAEGRAFCAGFGLDWSTVPQAGADGSRGRVWDSVADVQMIGTFGDTFAKLHSISKPTLASVQGWCIAGGTDLVLNADVIIAAESARFGYPPARVWGVPEAPWLWVARLGLERAKRYLFTGDELTAREAADAGMILECVADGELADRSNALAQRMALLPLNQLQMMKWMLNDVARHQYQPDTSRLLGYLFDGVARHTQEGLEFVERAQEVGWREAVRERDRPFGDYGERGR
;
A
#
# COMPACT_ATOMS: atom_id res chain seq x y z
N MET A 1 12.61 19.97 -0.92
CA MET A 1 11.70 19.13 -1.73
C MET A 1 12.15 17.70 -1.46
N GLY A 2 11.27 16.80 -1.08
CA GLY A 2 11.60 15.41 -0.84
C GLY A 2 11.97 14.71 -2.16
N GLU A 3 12.71 13.63 -2.06
CA GLU A 3 13.09 12.80 -3.21
C GLU A 3 11.94 11.89 -3.67
N ALA A 4 11.11 11.41 -2.73
CA ALA A 4 10.00 10.48 -2.97
C ALA A 4 8.62 11.07 -2.69
N ILE A 5 8.52 12.06 -1.79
CA ILE A 5 7.27 12.72 -1.41
C ILE A 5 7.39 14.23 -1.60
N ARG A 6 6.47 14.80 -2.38
CA ARG A 6 6.28 16.24 -2.49
C ARG A 6 5.06 16.65 -1.66
N ILE A 7 5.21 17.72 -0.88
CA ILE A 7 4.14 18.28 -0.04
C ILE A 7 3.60 19.54 -0.69
N GLU A 8 2.28 19.64 -0.81
CA GLU A 8 1.57 20.79 -1.35
C GLU A 8 0.38 21.10 -0.44
N ASP A 9 0.14 22.37 -0.11
CA ASP A 9 -1.01 22.77 0.69
C ASP A 9 -2.03 23.50 -0.19
N ASP A 10 -3.30 23.10 -0.10
CA ASP A 10 -4.46 23.76 -0.68
C ASP A 10 -5.45 24.10 0.44
N GLY A 11 -5.32 25.29 0.97
CA GLY A 11 -6.07 25.71 2.16
C GLY A 11 -5.76 24.83 3.37
N ALA A 12 -6.77 24.14 3.88
CA ALA A 12 -6.62 23.23 5.03
C ALA A 12 -6.41 21.74 4.61
N VAL A 13 -6.19 21.48 3.32
CA VAL A 13 -5.89 20.16 2.78
C VAL A 13 -4.40 20.10 2.46
N ARG A 14 -3.68 19.14 3.04
CA ARG A 14 -2.29 18.83 2.70
C ARG A 14 -2.23 17.65 1.74
N HIS A 15 -1.65 17.87 0.57
CA HIS A 15 -1.39 16.84 -0.41
C HIS A 15 -0.01 16.23 -0.17
N LEU A 16 0.05 14.92 -0.06
CA LEU A 16 1.28 14.13 -0.08
C LEU A 16 1.35 13.42 -1.42
N VAL A 17 2.30 13.85 -2.26
CA VAL A 17 2.40 13.41 -3.65
C VAL A 17 3.58 12.46 -3.80
N LEU A 18 3.31 11.19 -4.14
CA LEU A 18 4.36 10.27 -4.54
C LEU A 18 4.92 10.74 -5.90
N CYS A 19 6.20 11.08 -5.97
CA CYS A 19 6.79 11.81 -7.09
C CYS A 19 7.98 11.11 -7.76
N ARG A 20 7.95 9.75 -7.78
CA ARG A 20 8.91 8.92 -8.52
C ARG A 20 8.21 8.14 -9.65
N PRO A 21 7.59 8.83 -10.64
CA PRO A 21 6.76 8.19 -11.66
C PRO A 21 7.51 7.21 -12.56
N ASP A 22 8.80 7.47 -12.86
CA ASP A 22 9.63 6.61 -13.71
C ASP A 22 9.95 5.26 -13.05
N GLU A 23 9.87 5.21 -11.73
CA GLU A 23 10.03 4.00 -10.92
C GLU A 23 8.70 3.44 -10.40
N PHE A 24 7.57 3.84 -11.00
CA PHE A 24 6.22 3.45 -10.61
C PHE A 24 5.90 3.69 -9.13
N ASN A 25 6.53 4.70 -8.53
CA ASN A 25 6.41 5.03 -7.12
C ASN A 25 6.65 3.82 -6.19
N THR A 26 7.61 2.95 -6.55
CA THR A 26 7.95 1.79 -5.73
C THR A 26 8.41 2.20 -4.34
N ILE A 27 8.04 1.38 -3.36
CA ILE A 27 8.37 1.60 -1.96
C ILE A 27 9.87 1.40 -1.76
N THR A 28 10.50 2.42 -1.16
CA THR A 28 11.90 2.43 -0.75
C THR A 28 12.01 2.93 0.68
N VAL A 29 13.19 2.80 1.27
CA VAL A 29 13.49 3.38 2.59
C VAL A 29 13.23 4.89 2.59
N THR A 30 13.65 5.60 1.52
CA THR A 30 13.42 7.04 1.36
C THR A 30 11.91 7.37 1.36
N LEU A 31 11.09 6.63 0.58
CA LEU A 31 9.65 6.84 0.55
C LEU A 31 9.03 6.61 1.94
N ARG A 32 9.42 5.52 2.62
CA ARG A 32 8.96 5.23 3.99
C ARG A 32 9.26 6.41 4.94
N ASP A 33 10.50 6.87 4.96
CA ASP A 33 10.95 7.89 5.91
C ASP A 33 10.30 9.25 5.63
N GLU A 34 10.25 9.66 4.36
CA GLU A 34 9.61 10.92 3.95
C GLU A 34 8.09 10.89 4.18
N LEU A 35 7.42 9.79 3.87
CA LEU A 35 5.99 9.62 4.14
C LEU A 35 5.69 9.69 5.64
N GLY A 36 6.48 8.98 6.45
CA GLY A 36 6.35 8.99 7.91
C GLY A 36 6.48 10.38 8.49
N ALA A 37 7.53 11.12 8.10
CA ALA A 37 7.78 12.49 8.53
C ALA A 37 6.67 13.47 8.06
N ALA A 38 6.20 13.31 6.80
CA ALA A 38 5.14 14.16 6.26
C ALA A 38 3.81 13.96 6.96
N LEU A 39 3.46 12.72 7.32
CA LEU A 39 2.24 12.39 8.07
C LEU A 39 2.30 12.95 9.50
N GLU A 40 3.44 12.81 10.19
CA GLU A 40 3.65 13.39 11.53
C GLU A 40 3.56 14.92 11.53
N ALA A 41 4.22 15.55 10.55
CA ALA A 41 4.14 16.99 10.38
C ALA A 41 2.71 17.46 10.05
N ALA A 42 1.97 16.72 9.22
CA ALA A 42 0.58 17.02 8.95
C ALA A 42 -0.29 16.88 10.21
N ASP A 43 -0.04 15.86 11.02
CA ASP A 43 -0.81 15.64 12.27
C ASP A 43 -0.57 16.72 13.31
N ALA A 44 0.66 17.19 13.43
CA ALA A 44 1.03 18.26 14.36
C ALA A 44 0.53 19.67 13.94
N ASP A 45 0.36 19.91 12.63
CA ASP A 45 -0.01 21.22 12.09
C ASP A 45 -1.51 21.50 12.24
N ARG A 46 -1.89 22.43 13.11
CA ARG A 46 -3.31 22.78 13.31
C ARG A 46 -3.97 23.49 12.13
N GLY A 47 -3.20 23.99 11.17
CA GLY A 47 -3.71 24.55 9.91
C GLY A 47 -4.21 23.48 8.95
N VAL A 48 -3.67 22.26 9.04
CA VAL A 48 -4.07 21.10 8.22
C VAL A 48 -5.24 20.39 8.89
N LYS A 49 -6.30 20.12 8.14
CA LYS A 49 -7.48 19.38 8.60
C LYS A 49 -7.65 18.03 7.92
N VAL A 50 -7.18 17.87 6.68
CA VAL A 50 -7.30 16.66 5.88
C VAL A 50 -5.97 16.39 5.18
N VAL A 51 -5.57 15.14 5.06
CA VAL A 51 -4.43 14.70 4.27
C VAL A 51 -4.94 13.97 3.02
N LEU A 52 -4.52 14.41 1.84
CA LEU A 52 -4.80 13.76 0.57
C LEU A 52 -3.52 13.17 -0.01
N VAL A 53 -3.44 11.84 -0.07
CA VAL A 53 -2.32 11.13 -0.70
C VAL A 53 -2.65 10.86 -2.16
N ARG A 54 -1.77 11.26 -3.07
CA ARG A 54 -1.88 11.05 -4.50
C ARG A 54 -0.52 10.73 -5.12
N ALA A 55 -0.50 10.35 -6.38
CA ALA A 55 0.75 9.97 -7.04
C ALA A 55 0.86 10.60 -8.42
N GLU A 56 2.08 10.82 -8.89
CA GLU A 56 2.39 11.17 -10.27
C GLU A 56 2.60 9.94 -11.14
N GLY A 57 2.36 10.10 -12.44
CA GLY A 57 2.62 9.06 -13.43
C GLY A 57 1.50 8.02 -13.56
N ARG A 58 1.85 6.91 -14.20
CA ARG A 58 0.90 5.86 -14.62
C ARG A 58 0.61 4.81 -13.54
N ALA A 59 1.21 4.90 -12.38
CA ALA A 59 0.97 4.02 -11.24
C ALA A 59 0.86 4.86 -9.97
N PHE A 60 -0.08 4.48 -9.10
CA PHE A 60 -0.09 5.01 -7.74
C PHE A 60 1.14 4.48 -6.99
N CYS A 61 1.28 3.16 -6.87
CA CYS A 61 2.44 2.49 -6.27
C CYS A 61 2.47 1.02 -6.68
N ALA A 62 3.56 0.57 -7.27
CA ALA A 62 3.73 -0.81 -7.73
C ALA A 62 4.28 -1.78 -6.65
N GLY A 63 4.29 -1.38 -5.38
CA GLY A 63 4.81 -2.18 -4.27
C GLY A 63 6.29 -1.98 -4.02
N PHE A 64 6.91 -2.90 -3.30
CA PHE A 64 8.33 -2.82 -2.94
C PHE A 64 9.24 -2.97 -4.18
N GLY A 65 10.33 -2.18 -4.21
CA GLY A 65 11.38 -2.36 -5.22
C GLY A 65 12.09 -3.70 -5.02
N LEU A 66 11.98 -4.59 -5.99
CA LEU A 66 12.51 -5.95 -5.88
C LEU A 66 14.04 -6.01 -5.96
N ASP A 67 14.67 -5.00 -6.55
CA ASP A 67 16.10 -4.86 -6.69
C ASP A 67 16.83 -4.69 -5.35
N TRP A 68 16.21 -4.05 -4.37
CA TRP A 68 16.80 -3.82 -3.06
C TRP A 68 16.19 -4.69 -1.95
N SER A 69 14.89 -4.97 -2.02
CA SER A 69 14.17 -5.68 -0.93
C SER A 69 14.57 -7.15 -0.80
N THR A 70 15.21 -7.73 -1.81
CA THR A 70 15.64 -9.13 -1.88
C THR A 70 17.12 -9.36 -1.62
N VAL A 71 17.91 -8.28 -1.56
CA VAL A 71 19.36 -8.36 -1.29
C VAL A 71 19.70 -9.12 0.00
N PRO A 72 18.97 -8.97 1.12
CA PRO A 72 19.26 -9.71 2.34
C PRO A 72 19.15 -11.23 2.21
N GLN A 73 18.31 -11.73 1.30
CA GLN A 73 18.08 -13.16 1.07
C GLN A 73 19.14 -13.76 0.13
N ALA A 74 19.61 -12.97 -0.82
CA ALA A 74 20.61 -13.40 -1.79
C ALA A 74 22.00 -13.62 -1.17
N GLY A 75 22.24 -13.10 0.04
CA GLY A 75 23.59 -13.01 0.62
C GLY A 75 24.47 -12.09 -0.20
N ALA A 76 25.13 -11.10 0.41
CA ALA A 76 26.00 -10.17 -0.32
C ALA A 76 27.20 -10.87 -1.01
N ASP A 77 27.47 -12.12 -0.69
CA ASP A 77 28.57 -12.96 -1.17
C ASP A 77 28.12 -14.26 -1.88
N GLY A 78 26.79 -14.41 -2.14
CA GLY A 78 26.25 -15.63 -2.74
C GLY A 78 26.32 -16.86 -1.82
N SER A 79 26.63 -16.69 -0.53
CA SER A 79 26.69 -17.81 0.41
C SER A 79 25.31 -18.30 0.79
N ARG A 80 24.92 -19.46 0.32
CA ARG A 80 23.82 -20.26 0.86
C ARG A 80 24.18 -20.64 2.30
N GLY A 81 23.54 -20.03 3.30
CA GLY A 81 23.74 -20.51 4.65
C GLY A 81 23.76 -19.48 5.76
N ARG A 82 23.40 -18.24 5.51
CA ARG A 82 23.17 -17.31 6.60
C ARG A 82 21.90 -17.71 7.34
N VAL A 83 22.02 -17.95 8.63
CA VAL A 83 20.86 -18.23 9.48
C VAL A 83 19.91 -17.04 9.36
N TRP A 84 18.65 -17.30 9.01
CA TRP A 84 17.61 -16.28 8.95
C TRP A 84 17.34 -15.73 10.36
N ASP A 85 17.56 -14.44 10.55
CA ASP A 85 17.18 -13.73 11.76
C ASP A 85 15.72 -13.22 11.60
N SER A 86 14.78 -14.05 12.02
CA SER A 86 13.34 -13.75 11.91
C SER A 86 12.91 -12.54 12.72
N VAL A 87 13.61 -12.19 13.81
CA VAL A 87 13.30 -11.03 14.65
C VAL A 87 13.72 -9.75 13.95
N ALA A 88 14.96 -9.71 13.42
CA ALA A 88 15.43 -8.56 12.65
C ALA A 88 14.56 -8.33 11.41
N ASP A 89 14.10 -9.41 10.77
CA ASP A 89 13.23 -9.34 9.59
C ASP A 89 11.84 -8.75 9.92
N VAL A 90 11.20 -9.24 10.98
CA VAL A 90 9.92 -8.67 11.49
C VAL A 90 10.08 -7.19 11.85
N GLN A 91 11.19 -6.81 12.48
CA GLN A 91 11.47 -5.41 12.82
C GLN A 91 11.61 -4.56 11.55
N MET A 92 12.34 -5.05 10.55
CA MET A 92 12.55 -4.33 9.29
C MET A 92 11.22 -4.11 8.55
N ILE A 93 10.42 -5.14 8.32
CA ILE A 93 9.10 -5.03 7.68
C ILE A 93 8.17 -4.16 8.52
N GLY A 94 8.20 -4.31 9.85
CA GLY A 94 7.42 -3.49 10.77
C GLY A 94 7.64 -1.99 10.59
N THR A 95 8.87 -1.55 10.24
CA THR A 95 9.13 -0.12 9.97
C THR A 95 8.32 0.43 8.80
N PHE A 96 8.06 -0.38 7.77
CA PHE A 96 7.22 0.01 6.64
C PHE A 96 5.74 -0.02 7.00
N GLY A 97 5.27 -1.15 7.52
CA GLY A 97 3.87 -1.32 7.86
C GLY A 97 3.39 -0.35 8.94
N ASP A 98 4.22 -0.02 9.92
CA ASP A 98 3.91 1.00 10.93
C ASP A 98 3.84 2.40 10.33
N THR A 99 4.67 2.70 9.32
CA THR A 99 4.60 3.96 8.57
C THR A 99 3.29 4.04 7.77
N PHE A 100 2.90 2.97 7.08
CA PHE A 100 1.62 2.93 6.35
C PHE A 100 0.42 3.05 7.30
N ALA A 101 0.50 2.40 8.46
CA ALA A 101 -0.53 2.47 9.49
C ALA A 101 -0.74 3.88 10.06
N LYS A 102 0.21 4.83 9.89
CA LYS A 102 0.01 6.23 10.24
C LYS A 102 -1.14 6.87 9.47
N LEU A 103 -1.42 6.46 8.21
CA LEU A 103 -2.58 6.94 7.48
C LEU A 103 -3.89 6.66 8.23
N HIS A 104 -3.98 5.50 8.87
CA HIS A 104 -5.12 5.14 9.71
C HIS A 104 -5.06 5.81 11.09
N SER A 105 -3.88 5.94 11.71
CA SER A 105 -3.73 6.29 13.12
C SER A 105 -3.56 7.78 13.42
N ILE A 106 -3.08 8.62 12.47
CA ILE A 106 -3.04 10.08 12.69
C ILE A 106 -4.43 10.62 13.00
N SER A 107 -4.50 11.72 13.74
CA SER A 107 -5.77 12.26 14.23
C SER A 107 -6.64 12.88 13.14
N LYS A 108 -6.09 13.12 11.95
CA LYS A 108 -6.77 13.79 10.83
C LYS A 108 -7.26 12.78 9.79
N PRO A 109 -8.42 13.02 9.16
CA PRO A 109 -8.88 12.23 8.03
C PRO A 109 -7.83 12.14 6.92
N THR A 110 -7.68 10.94 6.36
CA THR A 110 -6.81 10.66 5.22
C THR A 110 -7.63 10.19 4.03
N LEU A 111 -7.34 10.76 2.87
CA LEU A 111 -7.95 10.39 1.59
C LEU A 111 -6.85 9.93 0.65
N ALA A 112 -7.09 8.86 -0.11
CA ALA A 112 -6.20 8.43 -1.19
C ALA A 112 -6.88 8.61 -2.55
N SER A 113 -6.14 9.16 -3.51
CA SER A 113 -6.54 9.37 -4.91
C SER A 113 -5.68 8.46 -5.79
N VAL A 114 -6.27 7.40 -6.34
CA VAL A 114 -5.53 6.26 -6.90
C VAL A 114 -5.76 6.13 -8.41
N GLN A 115 -4.68 6.12 -9.19
CA GLN A 115 -4.69 5.80 -10.61
C GLN A 115 -3.73 4.67 -10.95
N GLY A 116 -3.99 3.95 -12.04
CA GLY A 116 -3.10 2.92 -12.55
C GLY A 116 -2.78 1.82 -11.53
N TRP A 117 -1.55 1.31 -11.54
CA TRP A 117 -1.18 0.21 -10.64
C TRP A 117 -1.09 0.63 -9.17
N CYS A 118 -1.81 -0.07 -8.32
CA CYS A 118 -1.76 -0.01 -6.85
C CYS A 118 -1.74 -1.44 -6.31
N ILE A 119 -0.57 -2.08 -6.30
CA ILE A 119 -0.43 -3.52 -6.06
C ILE A 119 0.61 -3.83 -4.99
N ALA A 120 0.53 -5.03 -4.42
CA ALA A 120 1.45 -5.50 -3.38
C ALA A 120 1.52 -4.50 -2.20
N GLY A 121 2.72 -4.06 -1.81
CA GLY A 121 2.91 -3.03 -0.78
C GLY A 121 2.18 -1.71 -1.08
N GLY A 122 1.92 -1.39 -2.36
CA GLY A 122 1.07 -0.25 -2.73
C GLY A 122 -0.37 -0.41 -2.24
N THR A 123 -0.90 -1.64 -2.26
CA THR A 123 -2.20 -1.96 -1.66
C THR A 123 -2.13 -1.89 -0.14
N ASP A 124 -1.04 -2.40 0.47
CA ASP A 124 -0.85 -2.28 1.93
C ASP A 124 -0.82 -0.81 2.37
N LEU A 125 -0.14 0.05 1.60
CA LEU A 125 -0.12 1.49 1.86
C LEU A 125 -1.52 2.09 1.76
N VAL A 126 -2.21 1.91 0.63
CA VAL A 126 -3.43 2.67 0.33
C VAL A 126 -4.62 2.23 1.18
N LEU A 127 -4.73 0.95 1.54
CA LEU A 127 -5.83 0.44 2.36
C LEU A 127 -5.83 1.02 3.79
N ASN A 128 -4.72 1.59 4.24
CA ASN A 128 -4.64 2.32 5.50
C ASN A 128 -5.27 3.73 5.46
N ALA A 129 -5.56 4.31 4.28
CA ALA A 129 -6.29 5.56 4.19
C ALA A 129 -7.75 5.40 4.65
N ASP A 130 -8.34 6.45 5.25
CA ASP A 130 -9.74 6.37 5.70
C ASP A 130 -10.70 6.23 4.52
N VAL A 131 -10.44 6.98 3.44
CA VAL A 131 -11.26 6.99 2.22
C VAL A 131 -10.37 6.83 0.99
N ILE A 132 -10.84 6.06 0.01
CA ILE A 132 -10.13 5.83 -1.26
C ILE A 132 -11.08 6.16 -2.42
N ILE A 133 -10.62 7.00 -3.33
CA ILE A 133 -11.24 7.26 -4.64
C ILE A 133 -10.27 6.78 -5.71
N ALA A 134 -10.75 6.08 -6.73
CA ALA A 134 -9.89 5.57 -7.78
C ALA A 134 -10.39 5.93 -9.17
N ALA A 135 -9.46 6.13 -10.09
CA ALA A 135 -9.73 6.22 -11.52
C ALA A 135 -10.11 4.86 -12.12
N GLU A 136 -10.83 4.83 -13.22
CA GLU A 136 -11.17 3.60 -13.95
C GLU A 136 -9.94 2.80 -14.39
N SER A 137 -8.81 3.48 -14.63
CA SER A 137 -7.52 2.86 -14.91
C SER A 137 -6.90 2.13 -13.72
N ALA A 138 -7.35 2.41 -12.50
CA ALA A 138 -6.72 1.83 -11.32
C ALA A 138 -6.92 0.30 -11.23
N ARG A 139 -5.87 -0.38 -10.77
CA ARG A 139 -5.83 -1.84 -10.55
C ARG A 139 -5.25 -2.10 -9.18
N PHE A 140 -5.98 -2.87 -8.39
CA PHE A 140 -5.57 -3.30 -7.07
C PHE A 140 -5.25 -4.78 -7.08
N GLY A 141 -4.45 -5.25 -6.14
CA GLY A 141 -4.21 -6.67 -5.98
C GLY A 141 -2.95 -7.00 -5.18
N TYR A 142 -2.78 -8.29 -4.89
CA TYR A 142 -1.65 -8.76 -4.12
C TYR A 142 -0.93 -9.96 -4.78
N PRO A 143 -0.30 -9.76 -5.96
CA PRO A 143 0.39 -10.85 -6.67
C PRO A 143 1.53 -11.52 -5.90
N PRO A 144 2.18 -10.92 -4.87
CA PRO A 144 3.15 -11.65 -4.04
C PRO A 144 2.59 -12.91 -3.37
N ALA A 145 1.27 -12.98 -3.10
CA ALA A 145 0.62 -14.18 -2.57
C ALA A 145 0.83 -15.45 -3.42
N ARG A 146 1.26 -15.30 -4.69
CA ARG A 146 1.51 -16.40 -5.63
C ARG A 146 2.82 -17.13 -5.38
N VAL A 147 3.74 -16.55 -4.61
CA VAL A 147 5.06 -17.17 -4.38
C VAL A 147 5.70 -16.83 -3.03
N TRP A 148 5.70 -15.57 -2.59
CA TRP A 148 6.60 -15.20 -1.49
C TRP A 148 6.19 -13.98 -0.68
N GLY A 149 4.94 -13.62 -0.60
CA GLY A 149 4.50 -12.48 0.19
C GLY A 149 3.11 -12.66 0.77
N VAL A 150 2.88 -12.02 1.90
CA VAL A 150 1.57 -11.88 2.53
C VAL A 150 1.31 -10.41 2.84
N PRO A 151 0.04 -9.95 2.86
CA PRO A 151 -0.26 -8.57 3.21
C PRO A 151 0.25 -8.19 4.60
N GLU A 152 0.83 -7.00 4.74
CA GLU A 152 1.29 -6.49 6.04
C GLU A 152 0.13 -6.20 7.01
N ALA A 153 -1.06 -5.91 6.48
CA ALA A 153 -2.26 -5.61 7.26
C ALA A 153 -3.47 -6.40 6.74
N PRO A 154 -3.52 -7.75 6.92
CA PRO A 154 -4.60 -8.59 6.38
C PRO A 154 -6.00 -8.18 6.85
N TRP A 155 -6.12 -7.59 8.04
CA TRP A 155 -7.39 -7.11 8.58
C TRP A 155 -8.06 -6.06 7.69
N LEU A 156 -7.28 -5.23 6.96
CA LEU A 156 -7.82 -4.21 6.05
C LEU A 156 -8.55 -4.83 4.86
N TRP A 157 -8.04 -5.94 4.34
CA TRP A 157 -8.70 -6.70 3.28
C TRP A 157 -10.07 -7.21 3.75
N VAL A 158 -10.11 -7.78 4.97
CA VAL A 158 -11.35 -8.29 5.55
C VAL A 158 -12.32 -7.17 5.88
N ALA A 159 -11.83 -6.07 6.46
CA ALA A 159 -12.66 -4.93 6.84
C ALA A 159 -13.34 -4.26 5.63
N ARG A 160 -12.66 -4.20 4.49
CA ARG A 160 -13.15 -3.54 3.28
C ARG A 160 -13.92 -4.45 2.33
N LEU A 161 -13.52 -5.72 2.19
CA LEU A 161 -14.13 -6.65 1.23
C LEU A 161 -15.07 -7.66 1.88
N GLY A 162 -15.00 -7.84 3.20
CA GLY A 162 -15.54 -9.00 3.88
C GLY A 162 -14.66 -10.23 3.70
N LEU A 163 -14.85 -11.23 4.56
CA LEU A 163 -13.95 -12.38 4.69
C LEU A 163 -13.85 -13.21 3.41
N GLU A 164 -14.98 -13.47 2.75
CA GLU A 164 -15.03 -14.36 1.58
C GLU A 164 -14.29 -13.76 0.37
N ARG A 165 -14.57 -12.47 0.05
CA ARG A 165 -13.90 -11.79 -1.04
C ARG A 165 -12.40 -11.56 -0.75
N ALA A 166 -12.04 -11.22 0.50
CA ALA A 166 -10.65 -11.12 0.90
C ALA A 166 -9.89 -12.44 0.65
N LYS A 167 -10.47 -13.59 1.06
CA LYS A 167 -9.91 -14.91 0.76
C LYS A 167 -9.81 -15.18 -0.74
N ARG A 168 -10.87 -14.86 -1.50
CA ARG A 168 -10.89 -15.05 -2.96
C ARG A 168 -9.67 -14.39 -3.62
N TYR A 169 -9.44 -13.09 -3.32
CA TYR A 169 -8.38 -12.31 -3.96
C TYR A 169 -6.98 -12.66 -3.41
N LEU A 170 -6.86 -12.89 -2.10
CA LEU A 170 -5.56 -13.24 -1.51
C LEU A 170 -5.13 -14.67 -1.81
N PHE A 171 -6.05 -15.62 -2.07
CA PHE A 171 -5.69 -16.98 -2.42
C PHE A 171 -5.32 -17.17 -3.91
N THR A 172 -5.63 -16.20 -4.74
CA THR A 172 -5.28 -16.22 -6.17
C THR A 172 -4.25 -15.17 -6.56
N GLY A 173 -4.16 -14.10 -5.76
CA GLY A 173 -3.39 -12.91 -6.12
C GLY A 173 -3.95 -12.15 -7.32
N ASP A 174 -5.20 -12.40 -7.72
CA ASP A 174 -5.82 -11.76 -8.89
C ASP A 174 -5.96 -10.25 -8.70
N GLU A 175 -5.94 -9.53 -9.81
CA GLU A 175 -6.23 -8.10 -9.82
C GLU A 175 -7.73 -7.81 -9.64
N LEU A 176 -8.01 -6.66 -9.01
CA LEU A 176 -9.33 -6.03 -9.01
C LEU A 176 -9.25 -4.75 -9.84
N THR A 177 -10.21 -4.56 -10.74
CA THR A 177 -10.44 -3.25 -11.36
C THR A 177 -10.98 -2.26 -10.33
N ALA A 178 -10.83 -0.95 -10.57
CA ALA A 178 -11.41 0.08 -9.71
C ALA A 178 -12.93 -0.07 -9.58
N ARG A 179 -13.62 -0.48 -10.65
CA ARG A 179 -15.07 -0.73 -10.64
C ARG A 179 -15.44 -1.89 -9.71
N GLU A 180 -14.77 -3.03 -9.85
CA GLU A 180 -14.97 -4.18 -8.96
C GLU A 180 -14.66 -3.82 -7.50
N ALA A 181 -13.59 -3.05 -7.26
CA ALA A 181 -13.21 -2.59 -5.93
C ALA A 181 -14.28 -1.68 -5.30
N ALA A 182 -14.89 -0.79 -6.09
CA ALA A 182 -15.99 0.06 -5.63
C ALA A 182 -17.27 -0.75 -5.37
N ASP A 183 -17.65 -1.63 -6.29
CA ASP A 183 -18.85 -2.48 -6.17
C ASP A 183 -18.73 -3.46 -4.97
N ALA A 184 -17.51 -3.87 -4.65
CA ALA A 184 -17.23 -4.72 -3.49
C ALA A 184 -17.11 -3.95 -2.16
N GLY A 185 -17.05 -2.62 -2.18
CA GLY A 185 -16.89 -1.78 -0.99
C GLY A 185 -15.43 -1.65 -0.51
N MET A 186 -14.45 -2.07 -1.31
CA MET A 186 -13.03 -1.89 -0.98
C MET A 186 -12.62 -0.42 -1.01
N ILE A 187 -13.17 0.33 -1.96
CA ILE A 187 -12.99 1.78 -2.13
C ILE A 187 -14.34 2.49 -2.14
N LEU A 188 -14.34 3.81 -1.90
CA LEU A 188 -15.56 4.59 -1.84
C LEU A 188 -16.23 4.68 -3.23
N GLU A 189 -15.47 5.03 -4.25
CA GLU A 189 -15.97 5.22 -5.61
C GLU A 189 -14.90 5.06 -6.68
N CYS A 190 -15.37 4.73 -7.89
CA CYS A 190 -14.59 4.68 -9.11
C CYS A 190 -15.11 5.78 -10.06
N VAL A 191 -14.19 6.62 -10.55
CA VAL A 191 -14.51 7.77 -11.43
C VAL A 191 -13.70 7.70 -12.73
N ALA A 192 -14.11 8.46 -13.73
CA ALA A 192 -13.32 8.58 -14.96
C ALA A 192 -11.93 9.15 -14.67
N ASP A 193 -10.90 8.71 -15.42
CA ASP A 193 -9.52 9.11 -15.18
C ASP A 193 -9.33 10.63 -15.13
N GLY A 194 -9.97 11.36 -16.02
CA GLY A 194 -9.91 12.83 -16.07
C GLY A 194 -10.61 13.55 -14.92
N GLU A 195 -11.43 12.84 -14.14
CA GLU A 195 -12.22 13.42 -13.03
C GLU A 195 -11.58 13.14 -11.66
N LEU A 196 -10.61 12.23 -11.60
CA LEU A 196 -10.04 11.75 -10.34
C LEU A 196 -9.52 12.89 -9.45
N ALA A 197 -8.71 13.78 -10.01
CA ALA A 197 -8.09 14.88 -9.27
C ALA A 197 -9.15 15.84 -8.69
N ASP A 198 -10.09 16.27 -9.53
CA ASP A 198 -11.14 17.19 -9.11
C ASP A 198 -12.06 16.56 -8.08
N ARG A 199 -12.45 15.31 -8.28
CA ARG A 199 -13.34 14.60 -7.37
C ARG A 199 -12.70 14.36 -5.99
N SER A 200 -11.43 13.94 -5.97
CA SER A 200 -10.69 13.73 -4.74
C SER A 200 -10.49 15.04 -3.98
N ASN A 201 -10.09 16.11 -4.69
CA ASN A 201 -9.92 17.41 -4.08
C ASN A 201 -11.25 17.99 -3.55
N ALA A 202 -12.32 17.89 -4.32
CA ALA A 202 -13.65 18.36 -3.89
C ALA A 202 -14.12 17.68 -2.60
N LEU A 203 -13.89 16.36 -2.45
CA LEU A 203 -14.22 15.63 -1.23
C LEU A 203 -13.33 16.06 -0.05
N ALA A 204 -12.02 16.20 -0.27
CA ALA A 204 -11.08 16.64 0.77
C ALA A 204 -11.42 18.07 1.26
N GLN A 205 -11.71 18.99 0.36
CA GLN A 205 -12.12 20.35 0.69
C GLN A 205 -13.47 20.36 1.44
N ARG A 206 -14.42 19.50 1.03
CA ARG A 206 -15.70 19.36 1.74
C ARG A 206 -15.52 18.85 3.17
N MET A 207 -14.62 17.88 3.40
CA MET A 207 -14.26 17.43 4.74
C MET A 207 -13.63 18.57 5.56
N ALA A 208 -12.75 19.35 4.94
CA ALA A 208 -12.05 20.47 5.59
C ALA A 208 -12.97 21.62 6.04
N LEU A 209 -14.23 21.66 5.61
CA LEU A 209 -15.24 22.62 6.13
C LEU A 209 -15.59 22.34 7.59
N LEU A 210 -15.44 21.09 8.07
CA LEU A 210 -15.73 20.75 9.45
C LEU A 210 -14.68 21.33 10.39
N PRO A 211 -15.04 21.61 11.66
CA PRO A 211 -14.05 21.94 12.68
C PRO A 211 -13.06 20.80 12.91
N LEU A 212 -11.77 21.12 13.05
CA LEU A 212 -10.71 20.13 13.24
C LEU A 212 -11.00 19.15 14.38
N ASN A 213 -11.40 19.66 15.55
CA ASN A 213 -11.69 18.80 16.71
C ASN A 213 -12.83 17.81 16.42
N GLN A 214 -13.81 18.21 15.60
CA GLN A 214 -14.92 17.34 15.24
C GLN A 214 -14.45 16.19 14.34
N LEU A 215 -13.60 16.49 13.37
CA LEU A 215 -12.99 15.47 12.50
C LEU A 215 -12.17 14.47 13.31
N GLN A 216 -11.34 14.96 14.23
CA GLN A 216 -10.50 14.13 15.09
C GLN A 216 -11.34 13.21 15.97
N MET A 217 -12.33 13.74 16.69
CA MET A 217 -13.21 12.93 17.55
C MET A 217 -13.94 11.84 16.75
N MET A 218 -14.47 12.17 15.57
CA MET A 218 -15.13 11.18 14.72
C MET A 218 -14.17 10.08 14.28
N LYS A 219 -12.96 10.44 13.81
CA LYS A 219 -11.96 9.46 13.41
C LYS A 219 -11.59 8.53 14.56
N TRP A 220 -11.31 9.07 15.76
CA TRP A 220 -10.99 8.26 16.94
C TRP A 220 -12.10 7.28 17.30
N MET A 221 -13.36 7.72 17.29
CA MET A 221 -14.51 6.85 17.59
C MET A 221 -14.65 5.72 16.56
N LEU A 222 -14.52 6.03 15.26
CA LEU A 222 -14.64 5.04 14.19
C LEU A 222 -13.47 4.06 14.22
N ASN A 223 -12.25 4.53 14.45
CA ASN A 223 -11.08 3.68 14.57
C ASN A 223 -11.14 2.78 15.82
N ASP A 224 -11.76 3.24 16.90
CA ASP A 224 -11.98 2.42 18.09
C ASP A 224 -12.89 1.23 17.79
N VAL A 225 -13.98 1.45 17.05
CA VAL A 225 -14.85 0.35 16.57
C VAL A 225 -14.07 -0.66 15.73
N ALA A 226 -13.27 -0.19 14.77
CA ALA A 226 -12.44 -1.04 13.92
C ALA A 226 -11.42 -1.85 14.76
N ARG A 227 -10.80 -1.22 15.76
CA ARG A 227 -9.83 -1.86 16.65
C ARG A 227 -10.45 -3.04 17.41
N HIS A 228 -11.65 -2.86 17.95
CA HIS A 228 -12.35 -3.91 18.68
C HIS A 228 -12.82 -5.05 17.75
N GLN A 229 -13.19 -4.73 16.52
CA GLN A 229 -13.71 -5.72 15.58
C GLN A 229 -12.61 -6.55 14.92
N TYR A 230 -11.47 -5.94 14.55
CA TYR A 230 -10.47 -6.55 13.66
C TYR A 230 -9.11 -6.81 14.30
N GLN A 231 -8.86 -6.34 15.51
CA GLN A 231 -7.57 -6.50 16.23
C GLN A 231 -6.35 -6.14 15.35
N PRO A 232 -6.23 -4.88 14.88
CA PRO A 232 -5.22 -4.48 13.89
C PRO A 232 -3.78 -4.81 14.29
N ASP A 233 -3.43 -4.66 15.56
CA ASP A 233 -2.06 -4.86 16.05
C ASP A 233 -1.62 -6.33 15.94
N THR A 234 -2.49 -7.27 16.35
CA THR A 234 -2.24 -8.71 16.19
C THR A 234 -2.17 -9.10 14.71
N SER A 235 -3.09 -8.56 13.90
CA SER A 235 -3.14 -8.84 12.46
C SER A 235 -1.86 -8.37 11.75
N ARG A 236 -1.36 -7.17 12.06
CA ARG A 236 -0.09 -6.65 11.50
C ARG A 236 1.09 -7.49 11.94
N LEU A 237 1.20 -7.83 13.24
CA LEU A 237 2.28 -8.66 13.73
C LEU A 237 2.36 -10.00 12.97
N LEU A 238 1.23 -10.64 12.71
CA LEU A 238 1.17 -11.87 11.92
C LEU A 238 1.53 -11.60 10.45
N GLY A 239 1.10 -10.48 9.87
CA GLY A 239 1.50 -10.07 8.52
C GLY A 239 3.02 -9.91 8.40
N TYR A 240 3.66 -9.19 9.31
CA TYR A 240 5.11 -9.00 9.31
C TYR A 240 5.88 -10.31 9.48
N LEU A 241 5.42 -11.17 10.41
CA LEU A 241 6.06 -12.47 10.65
C LEU A 241 5.93 -13.39 9.42
N PHE A 242 4.73 -13.50 8.86
CA PHE A 242 4.49 -14.44 7.75
C PHE A 242 5.05 -13.92 6.42
N ASP A 243 5.20 -12.60 6.23
CA ASP A 243 5.94 -12.08 5.09
C ASP A 243 7.40 -12.55 5.13
N GLY A 244 8.05 -12.46 6.29
CA GLY A 244 9.39 -13.02 6.49
C GLY A 244 9.45 -14.52 6.26
N VAL A 245 8.50 -15.29 6.82
CA VAL A 245 8.42 -16.74 6.60
C VAL A 245 8.26 -17.07 5.12
N ALA A 246 7.34 -16.40 4.40
CA ALA A 246 7.08 -16.66 2.98
C ALA A 246 8.32 -16.47 2.11
N ARG A 247 9.13 -15.46 2.41
CA ARG A 247 10.39 -15.20 1.68
C ARG A 247 11.49 -16.24 1.93
N HIS A 248 11.37 -17.04 2.99
CA HIS A 248 12.34 -18.07 3.38
C HIS A 248 11.81 -19.50 3.19
N THR A 249 10.66 -19.68 2.54
CA THR A 249 10.21 -20.98 2.06
C THR A 249 11.06 -21.42 0.86
N GLN A 250 10.98 -22.71 0.52
CA GLN A 250 11.67 -23.23 -0.65
C GLN A 250 11.24 -22.48 -1.92
N GLU A 251 9.95 -22.26 -2.11
CA GLU A 251 9.37 -21.54 -3.26
C GLU A 251 9.85 -20.08 -3.33
N GLY A 252 9.94 -19.43 -2.16
CA GLY A 252 10.46 -18.06 -2.07
C GLY A 252 11.92 -17.96 -2.48
N LEU A 253 12.75 -18.87 -2.02
CA LEU A 253 14.18 -18.93 -2.35
C LEU A 253 14.38 -19.26 -3.85
N GLU A 254 13.66 -20.25 -4.39
CA GLU A 254 13.70 -20.61 -5.80
C GLU A 254 13.29 -19.44 -6.71
N PHE A 255 12.29 -18.63 -6.30
CA PHE A 255 11.90 -17.44 -7.02
C PHE A 255 13.01 -16.38 -7.07
N VAL A 256 13.72 -16.16 -5.95
CA VAL A 256 14.86 -15.24 -5.89
C VAL A 256 16.01 -15.74 -6.77
N GLU A 257 16.35 -17.04 -6.71
CA GLU A 257 17.36 -17.66 -7.56
C GLU A 257 17.00 -17.47 -9.04
N ARG A 258 15.74 -17.76 -9.40
CA ARG A 258 15.27 -17.58 -10.79
C ARG A 258 15.35 -16.11 -11.23
N ALA A 259 15.02 -15.17 -10.34
CA ALA A 259 15.12 -13.75 -10.64
C ALA A 259 16.57 -13.27 -10.83
N GLN A 260 17.54 -13.90 -10.16
CA GLN A 260 18.96 -13.64 -10.41
C GLN A 260 19.44 -14.14 -11.77
N GLU A 261 18.87 -15.26 -12.26
CA GLU A 261 19.21 -15.83 -13.56
C GLU A 261 18.64 -15.04 -14.74
N VAL A 262 17.35 -14.69 -14.68
CA VAL A 262 16.61 -14.12 -15.83
C VAL A 262 16.26 -12.64 -15.66
N GLY A 263 16.50 -12.08 -14.48
CA GLY A 263 16.09 -10.74 -14.08
C GLY A 263 14.67 -10.70 -13.52
N TRP A 264 14.42 -9.76 -12.60
CA TRP A 264 13.16 -9.62 -11.86
C TRP A 264 11.93 -9.50 -12.75
N ARG A 265 12.03 -8.77 -13.87
CA ARG A 265 10.89 -8.57 -14.79
C ARG A 265 10.42 -9.88 -15.41
N GLU A 266 11.36 -10.73 -15.79
CA GLU A 266 11.04 -12.03 -16.40
C GLU A 266 10.53 -13.02 -15.35
N ALA A 267 11.17 -13.09 -14.19
CA ALA A 267 10.71 -13.95 -13.09
C ALA A 267 9.27 -13.61 -12.65
N VAL A 268 8.94 -12.33 -12.54
CA VAL A 268 7.56 -11.88 -12.25
C VAL A 268 6.60 -12.27 -13.37
N ARG A 269 7.01 -12.11 -14.63
CA ARG A 269 6.19 -12.53 -15.78
C ARG A 269 5.96 -14.06 -15.79
N GLU A 270 6.98 -14.86 -15.52
CA GLU A 270 6.87 -16.31 -15.39
C GLU A 270 5.91 -16.72 -14.28
N ARG A 271 5.99 -16.06 -13.10
CA ARG A 271 5.09 -16.25 -11.96
C ARG A 271 3.63 -15.98 -12.35
N ASP A 272 3.38 -14.88 -13.04
CA ASP A 272 2.02 -14.38 -13.30
C ASP A 272 1.39 -15.00 -14.54
N ARG A 273 2.19 -15.53 -15.46
CA ARG A 273 1.73 -16.14 -16.72
C ARG A 273 0.61 -17.19 -16.57
N PRO A 274 0.64 -18.12 -15.58
CA PRO A 274 -0.44 -19.11 -15.43
C PRO A 274 -1.80 -18.48 -15.08
N PHE A 275 -1.81 -17.25 -14.57
CA PHE A 275 -3.01 -16.53 -14.13
C PHE A 275 -3.60 -15.60 -15.20
N GLY A 276 -2.81 -15.25 -16.24
CA GLY A 276 -3.27 -14.47 -17.39
C GLY A 276 -3.64 -13.00 -17.05
N ASP A 277 -2.99 -12.42 -16.05
CA ASP A 277 -3.17 -11.03 -15.61
C ASP A 277 -1.83 -10.31 -15.41
N TYR A 278 -1.83 -9.09 -14.80
CA TYR A 278 -0.66 -8.24 -14.48
C TYR A 278 0.36 -8.07 -15.63
N GLY A 279 0.48 -8.37 -16.61
CA GLY A 279 1.48 -8.15 -17.64
C GLY A 279 1.00 -8.53 -19.05
N GLU A 280 -0.04 -9.32 -19.12
CA GLU A 280 -0.61 -9.75 -20.40
C GLU A 280 -1.73 -8.82 -20.87
N ARG A 281 -2.44 -8.14 -19.96
CA ARG A 281 -3.50 -7.17 -20.30
C ARG A 281 -3.01 -5.78 -20.68
N GLY A 282 -1.72 -5.55 -20.66
CA GLY A 282 -1.08 -4.27 -20.95
C GLY A 282 -0.53 -4.13 -22.37
N ARG A 283 -1.00 -4.95 -23.34
CA ARG A 283 -0.64 -4.84 -24.77
C ARG A 283 -1.79 -4.36 -25.61
#